data_dfbff9b604627be92a13cc44405343de
#
_entry.id   dfbff9b604627be92a13cc44405343de
#
_cell.length_a   1.000
_cell.length_b   1.000
_cell.length_c   1.000
_cell.angle_alpha   90.00
_cell.angle_beta   90.00
_cell.angle_gamma   90.00
#
_symmetry.space_group_name_H-M   'P 1'
#
loop_
_entity.id
_entity.type
_entity.pdbx_description
1 polymer ?
#
loop_
_entity_poly.entity_id
_entity_poly.type
_entity_poly.pdbx_seq_one_letter_code
_entity_poly.pdbx_strand_id
1 'polypeptide(L)'
;MEAIYIPQLTKAPERTEVVQIDDFLPGLETLTPVRGQVKIQHHGNYLEVSGQAETIITLTCHRCLQQYNHRLSVSTSELIWLDESVNQPYDGPLEREVAVEDLVETLSPQGYFYPSEWLYEQLCLEIPQRQLCEADCAGIPTTKGSVNKTPEKPVDSRWASLEALKKQIP
;
A
#
# COMPACT_ATOMS: atom_id res chain seq x y z
N MET A 1 9.57 -10.39 -14.51
CA MET A 1 8.61 -10.05 -15.59
C MET A 1 9.23 -8.99 -16.49
N GLU A 2 8.92 -9.04 -17.78
CA GLU A 2 9.47 -8.08 -18.75
C GLU A 2 8.73 -6.77 -18.70
N ALA A 3 9.47 -5.67 -18.90
CA ALA A 3 8.91 -4.34 -19.06
C ALA A 3 8.18 -4.23 -20.41
N ILE A 4 7.05 -3.59 -20.45
CA ILE A 4 6.26 -3.36 -21.66
C ILE A 4 6.66 -2.00 -22.24
N TYR A 5 7.19 -2.00 -23.47
CA TYR A 5 7.49 -0.76 -24.18
C TYR A 5 6.18 -0.11 -24.68
N ILE A 6 5.82 1.03 -24.14
CA ILE A 6 4.51 1.68 -24.37
C ILE A 6 4.18 1.87 -25.85
N PRO A 7 5.09 2.35 -26.74
CA PRO A 7 4.79 2.45 -28.16
C PRO A 7 4.45 1.13 -28.85
N GLN A 8 4.85 0.00 -28.26
CA GLN A 8 4.56 -1.31 -28.83
C GLN A 8 3.09 -1.70 -28.64
N LEU A 9 2.45 -1.21 -27.56
CA LEU A 9 1.02 -1.40 -27.31
C LEU A 9 0.15 -0.84 -28.45
N THR A 10 0.58 0.23 -29.08
CA THR A 10 -0.19 0.83 -30.21
C THR A 10 -0.33 -0.12 -31.40
N LYS A 11 0.57 -1.10 -31.52
CA LYS A 11 0.60 -2.13 -32.60
C LYS A 11 -0.07 -3.43 -32.19
N ALA A 12 -0.37 -3.61 -30.90
CA ALA A 12 -1.02 -4.80 -30.38
C ALA A 12 -2.51 -4.86 -30.82
N PRO A 13 -3.12 -6.06 -30.88
CA PRO A 13 -4.55 -6.21 -31.12
C PRO A 13 -5.34 -5.39 -30.08
N GLU A 14 -6.30 -4.60 -30.54
CA GLU A 14 -7.09 -3.69 -29.68
C GLU A 14 -6.25 -2.77 -28.80
N ARG A 15 -4.97 -2.58 -29.11
CA ARG A 15 -3.99 -1.84 -28.31
C ARG A 15 -3.90 -2.32 -26.86
N THR A 16 -4.09 -3.62 -26.68
CA THR A 16 -4.19 -4.25 -25.36
C THR A 16 -3.14 -5.33 -25.22
N GLU A 17 -2.56 -5.43 -24.03
CA GLU A 17 -1.70 -6.52 -23.62
C GLU A 17 -2.19 -7.08 -22.28
N VAL A 18 -2.16 -8.40 -22.15
CA VAL A 18 -2.56 -9.11 -20.91
C VAL A 18 -1.37 -9.95 -20.44
N VAL A 19 -0.89 -9.63 -19.26
CA VAL A 19 0.23 -10.35 -18.62
C VAL A 19 -0.31 -11.24 -17.54
N GLN A 20 -0.04 -12.54 -17.65
CA GLN A 20 -0.34 -13.51 -16.57
C GLN A 20 0.83 -13.52 -15.58
N ILE A 21 0.49 -13.58 -14.30
CA ILE A 21 1.43 -13.54 -13.20
C ILE A 21 1.26 -14.80 -12.36
N ASP A 22 2.33 -15.55 -12.17
CA ASP A 22 2.44 -16.68 -11.25
C ASP A 22 3.89 -16.75 -10.75
N ASP A 23 4.27 -15.77 -9.92
CA ASP A 23 5.66 -15.62 -9.45
C ASP A 23 5.70 -14.85 -8.11
N PHE A 24 6.86 -14.90 -7.45
CA PHE A 24 7.15 -14.08 -6.28
C PHE A 24 7.58 -12.68 -6.73
N LEU A 25 6.90 -11.64 -6.22
CA LEU A 25 7.26 -10.26 -6.52
C LEU A 25 8.42 -9.81 -5.63
N PRO A 26 9.48 -9.23 -6.21
CA PRO A 26 10.58 -8.66 -5.43
C PRO A 26 10.07 -7.58 -4.46
N GLY A 27 10.53 -7.62 -3.22
CA GLY A 27 10.13 -6.65 -2.19
C GLY A 27 8.85 -6.99 -1.41
N LEU A 28 8.05 -7.98 -1.85
CA LEU A 28 6.89 -8.46 -1.13
C LEU A 28 7.15 -9.87 -0.59
N GLU A 29 7.27 -10.00 0.73
CA GLU A 29 7.44 -11.31 1.37
C GLU A 29 6.12 -12.07 1.44
N THR A 30 5.92 -13.01 0.52
CA THR A 30 4.70 -13.81 0.43
C THR A 30 4.97 -15.29 0.70
N LEU A 31 3.98 -15.99 1.26
CA LEU A 31 4.05 -17.45 1.47
C LEU A 31 3.77 -18.25 0.19
N THR A 32 3.01 -17.66 -0.71
CA THR A 32 2.64 -18.27 -2.00
C THR A 32 3.01 -17.31 -3.13
N PRO A 33 3.29 -17.82 -4.33
CA PRO A 33 3.42 -16.95 -5.49
C PRO A 33 2.19 -16.04 -5.64
N VAL A 34 2.40 -14.83 -6.12
CA VAL A 34 1.31 -13.95 -6.55
C VAL A 34 0.73 -14.51 -7.82
N ARG A 35 -0.58 -14.79 -7.82
CA ARG A 35 -1.30 -15.31 -8.97
C ARG A 35 -2.36 -14.34 -9.43
N GLY A 36 -2.34 -14.04 -10.71
CA GLY A 36 -3.30 -13.10 -11.28
C GLY A 36 -2.97 -12.68 -12.68
N GLN A 37 -3.56 -11.57 -13.08
CA GLN A 37 -3.32 -10.97 -14.40
C GLN A 37 -3.37 -9.45 -14.31
N VAL A 38 -2.60 -8.81 -15.19
CA VAL A 38 -2.63 -7.37 -15.43
C VAL A 38 -2.96 -7.15 -16.89
N LYS A 39 -3.99 -6.37 -17.16
CA LYS A 39 -4.40 -5.93 -18.50
C LYS A 39 -4.03 -4.47 -18.66
N ILE A 40 -3.31 -4.14 -19.72
CA ILE A 40 -2.89 -2.80 -20.07
C ILE A 40 -3.49 -2.44 -21.43
N GLN A 41 -4.22 -1.34 -21.50
CA GLN A 41 -4.84 -0.85 -22.74
C GLN A 41 -4.43 0.59 -23.02
N HIS A 42 -3.98 0.83 -24.25
CA HIS A 42 -3.52 2.15 -24.68
C HIS A 42 -4.65 2.95 -25.36
N HIS A 43 -5.03 4.08 -24.77
CA HIS A 43 -6.10 4.95 -25.26
C HIS A 43 -5.62 6.24 -25.97
N GLY A 44 -4.35 6.29 -26.36
CA GLY A 44 -3.76 7.46 -27.03
C GLY A 44 -2.96 8.33 -26.09
N ASN A 45 -3.60 9.04 -25.19
CA ASN A 45 -2.98 9.94 -24.22
C ASN A 45 -2.91 9.37 -22.79
N TYR A 46 -3.44 8.18 -22.55
CA TYR A 46 -3.34 7.47 -21.27
C TYR A 46 -3.32 5.95 -21.48
N LEU A 47 -2.86 5.25 -20.45
CA LEU A 47 -3.01 3.82 -20.29
C LEU A 47 -4.13 3.55 -19.30
N GLU A 48 -5.01 2.61 -19.61
CA GLU A 48 -5.92 1.99 -18.65
C GLU A 48 -5.28 0.68 -18.20
N VAL A 49 -4.92 0.61 -16.94
CA VAL A 49 -4.31 -0.57 -16.32
C VAL A 49 -5.32 -1.18 -15.36
N SER A 50 -5.65 -2.44 -15.55
CA SER A 50 -6.52 -3.18 -14.63
C SER A 50 -5.86 -4.49 -14.23
N GLY A 51 -5.97 -4.83 -12.95
CA GLY A 51 -5.34 -6.02 -12.40
C GLY A 51 -6.20 -6.74 -11.41
N GLN A 52 -6.05 -8.07 -11.40
CA GLN A 52 -6.60 -8.94 -10.39
C GLN A 52 -5.51 -9.92 -9.98
N ALA A 53 -5.23 -9.99 -8.69
CA ALA A 53 -4.25 -10.93 -8.17
C ALA A 53 -4.54 -11.32 -6.72
N GLU A 54 -4.00 -12.47 -6.32
CA GLU A 54 -4.09 -12.97 -4.96
C GLU A 54 -2.79 -13.62 -4.51
N THR A 55 -2.53 -13.56 -3.22
CA THR A 55 -1.42 -14.25 -2.55
C THR A 55 -1.72 -14.42 -1.07
N ILE A 56 -0.83 -15.07 -0.34
CA ILE A 56 -0.89 -15.20 1.12
C ILE A 56 0.37 -14.57 1.71
N ILE A 57 0.18 -13.67 2.66
CA ILE A 57 1.26 -13.02 3.42
C ILE A 57 1.18 -13.38 4.90
N THR A 58 2.32 -13.29 5.60
CA THR A 58 2.34 -13.41 7.05
C THR A 58 2.36 -12.03 7.68
N LEU A 59 1.37 -11.73 8.51
CA LEU A 59 1.25 -10.47 9.24
C LEU A 59 1.43 -10.71 10.75
N THR A 60 1.81 -9.65 11.46
CA THR A 60 1.90 -9.67 12.92
C THR A 60 0.71 -8.94 13.53
N CYS A 61 -0.04 -9.63 14.37
CA CYS A 61 -1.19 -9.02 15.05
C CYS A 61 -0.75 -7.87 15.96
N HIS A 62 -1.35 -6.68 15.79
CA HIS A 62 -1.03 -5.50 16.59
C HIS A 62 -1.49 -5.59 18.05
N ARG A 63 -2.33 -6.58 18.42
CA ARG A 63 -2.81 -6.79 19.78
C ARG A 63 -2.04 -7.85 20.56
N CYS A 64 -1.84 -9.04 19.97
CA CYS A 64 -1.23 -10.15 20.66
C CYS A 64 0.21 -10.46 20.21
N LEU A 65 0.69 -9.76 19.18
CA LEU A 65 2.02 -9.90 18.58
C LEU A 65 2.31 -11.30 17.97
N GLN A 66 1.28 -12.12 17.81
CA GLN A 66 1.41 -13.40 17.11
C GLN A 66 1.33 -13.20 15.60
N GLN A 67 2.07 -14.01 14.88
CA GLN A 67 1.99 -14.07 13.43
C GLN A 67 0.75 -14.83 13.00
N TYR A 68 0.14 -14.40 11.91
CA TYR A 68 -0.99 -15.06 11.28
C TYR A 68 -0.93 -14.89 9.75
N ASN A 69 -1.50 -15.84 9.04
CA ASN A 69 -1.57 -15.79 7.59
C ASN A 69 -2.80 -15.01 7.14
N HIS A 70 -2.59 -14.11 6.22
CA HIS A 70 -3.63 -13.26 5.64
C HIS A 70 -3.68 -13.47 4.14
N ARG A 71 -4.89 -13.72 3.59
CA ARG A 71 -5.10 -13.73 2.15
C ARG A 71 -5.18 -12.30 1.67
N LEU A 72 -4.28 -11.93 0.79
CA LEU A 72 -4.23 -10.64 0.13
C LEU A 72 -4.80 -10.81 -1.27
N SER A 73 -5.79 -10.00 -1.62
CA SER A 73 -6.41 -10.02 -2.94
C SER A 73 -6.68 -8.60 -3.40
N VAL A 74 -6.28 -8.30 -4.62
CA VAL A 74 -6.48 -7.01 -5.27
C VAL A 74 -7.34 -7.18 -6.51
N SER A 75 -8.25 -6.23 -6.74
CA SER A 75 -8.99 -6.07 -7.98
C SER A 75 -9.19 -4.59 -8.20
N THR A 76 -8.36 -3.99 -9.05
CA THR A 76 -8.30 -2.55 -9.22
C THR A 76 -8.11 -2.16 -10.69
N SER A 77 -8.40 -0.89 -11.00
CA SER A 77 -8.16 -0.27 -12.29
C SER A 77 -7.69 1.16 -12.08
N GLU A 78 -6.70 1.58 -12.86
CA GLU A 78 -6.06 2.88 -12.77
C GLU A 78 -5.85 3.47 -14.15
N LEU A 79 -5.87 4.81 -14.24
CA LEU A 79 -5.56 5.56 -15.44
C LEU A 79 -4.22 6.27 -15.26
N ILE A 80 -3.26 5.94 -16.11
CA ILE A 80 -1.92 6.51 -16.10
C ILE A 80 -1.77 7.39 -17.34
N TRP A 81 -1.54 8.68 -17.14
CA TRP A 81 -1.42 9.62 -18.23
C TRP A 81 -0.06 9.53 -18.91
N LEU A 82 -0.06 9.77 -20.23
CA LEU A 82 1.16 9.78 -21.04
C LEU A 82 1.56 11.23 -21.32
N ASP A 83 2.68 11.67 -20.73
CA ASP A 83 3.18 13.04 -20.86
C ASP A 83 4.68 13.04 -21.21
N GLU A 84 5.05 13.76 -22.27
CA GLU A 84 6.45 13.90 -22.68
C GLU A 84 7.26 14.75 -21.70
N SER A 85 6.61 15.59 -20.90
CA SER A 85 7.27 16.48 -19.92
C SER A 85 7.91 15.73 -18.76
N VAL A 86 7.51 14.48 -18.49
CA VAL A 86 8.06 13.62 -17.41
C VAL A 86 9.58 13.45 -17.54
N ASN A 87 10.11 13.45 -18.75
CA ASN A 87 11.54 13.29 -19.01
C ASN A 87 12.33 14.60 -18.96
N GLN A 88 11.66 15.77 -18.77
CA GLN A 88 12.35 17.05 -18.71
C GLN A 88 12.90 17.27 -17.29
N PRO A 89 14.18 17.70 -17.17
CA PRO A 89 14.72 18.05 -15.87
C PRO A 89 13.92 19.22 -15.30
N TYR A 90 13.43 19.04 -14.10
CA TYR A 90 12.72 20.10 -13.38
C TYR A 90 13.72 21.15 -12.91
N ASP A 91 13.67 22.36 -13.50
CA ASP A 91 14.52 23.52 -13.14
C ASP A 91 13.75 24.55 -12.31
N GLY A 92 12.79 24.12 -11.53
CA GLY A 92 11.94 24.97 -10.70
C GLY A 92 12.33 24.96 -9.20
N PRO A 93 11.61 25.72 -8.36
CA PRO A 93 11.82 25.73 -6.92
C PRO A 93 11.56 24.35 -6.32
N LEU A 94 12.31 24.01 -5.22
CA LEU A 94 12.20 22.73 -4.52
C LEU A 94 10.80 22.46 -3.93
N GLU A 95 10.05 23.52 -3.64
CA GLU A 95 8.68 23.44 -3.16
C GLU A 95 7.74 24.05 -4.23
N ARG A 96 6.76 23.29 -4.64
CA ARG A 96 5.73 23.71 -5.58
C ARG A 96 4.37 23.32 -5.03
N GLU A 97 3.47 24.30 -4.98
CA GLU A 97 2.04 24.00 -4.82
C GLU A 97 1.49 23.48 -6.14
N VAL A 98 0.95 22.28 -6.13
CA VAL A 98 0.25 21.66 -7.25
C VAL A 98 -1.22 21.54 -6.92
N ALA A 99 -2.08 21.77 -7.90
CA ALA A 99 -3.50 21.52 -7.74
C ALA A 99 -3.75 20.02 -7.59
N VAL A 100 -4.81 19.64 -6.86
CA VAL A 100 -5.13 18.22 -6.62
C VAL A 100 -5.39 17.49 -7.93
N GLU A 101 -5.90 18.21 -8.94
CA GLU A 101 -6.18 17.70 -10.28
C GLU A 101 -4.90 17.35 -11.05
N ASP A 102 -3.77 17.94 -10.68
CA ASP A 102 -2.45 17.68 -11.28
C ASP A 102 -1.70 16.52 -10.59
N LEU A 103 -2.26 15.98 -9.49
CA LEU A 103 -1.71 14.82 -8.77
C LEU A 103 -2.17 13.51 -9.42
N VAL A 104 -1.82 13.33 -10.69
CA VAL A 104 -2.11 12.13 -11.46
C VAL A 104 -0.84 11.40 -11.81
N GLU A 105 -0.91 10.07 -11.86
CA GLU A 105 0.24 9.29 -12.30
C GLU A 105 0.49 9.51 -13.78
N THR A 106 1.76 9.76 -14.12
CA THR A 106 2.20 10.06 -15.48
C THR A 106 3.42 9.25 -15.87
N LEU A 107 3.41 8.75 -17.11
CA LEU A 107 4.53 8.06 -17.72
C LEU A 107 4.91 8.73 -19.04
N SER A 108 6.20 8.54 -19.43
CA SER A 108 6.63 8.97 -20.77
C SER A 108 5.97 8.10 -21.85
N PRO A 109 5.41 8.70 -22.92
CA PRO A 109 4.85 7.94 -24.05
C PRO A 109 5.88 7.05 -24.76
N GLN A 110 7.17 7.37 -24.63
CA GLN A 110 8.30 6.58 -25.15
C GLN A 110 8.97 5.72 -24.08
N GLY A 111 8.33 5.58 -22.91
CA GLY A 111 8.83 4.84 -21.77
C GLY A 111 8.41 3.38 -21.74
N TYR A 112 8.58 2.80 -20.56
CA TYR A 112 8.20 1.44 -20.26
C TYR A 112 7.21 1.41 -19.13
N PHE A 113 6.27 0.48 -19.20
CA PHE A 113 5.40 0.13 -18.09
C PHE A 113 5.87 -1.19 -17.47
N TYR A 114 5.89 -1.26 -16.14
CA TYR A 114 6.36 -2.41 -15.38
C TYR A 114 5.21 -3.08 -14.62
N PRO A 115 4.56 -4.10 -15.20
CA PRO A 115 3.39 -4.75 -14.57
C PRO A 115 3.65 -5.31 -13.17
N SER A 116 4.89 -5.76 -12.91
CA SER A 116 5.28 -6.30 -11.59
C SER A 116 5.41 -5.22 -10.52
N GLU A 117 5.94 -4.05 -10.88
CA GLU A 117 6.07 -2.92 -9.95
C GLU A 117 4.70 -2.36 -9.63
N TRP A 118 3.89 -2.12 -10.64
CA TRP A 118 2.52 -1.66 -10.47
C TRP A 118 1.71 -2.62 -9.58
N LEU A 119 1.77 -3.92 -9.86
CA LEU A 119 1.03 -4.91 -9.05
C LEU A 119 1.56 -4.99 -7.61
N TYR A 120 2.87 -4.86 -7.42
CA TYR A 120 3.47 -4.78 -6.09
C TYR A 120 2.88 -3.60 -5.30
N GLU A 121 2.80 -2.42 -5.91
CA GLU A 121 2.23 -1.21 -5.27
C GLU A 121 0.76 -1.43 -4.90
N GLN A 122 -0.04 -1.97 -5.82
CA GLN A 122 -1.45 -2.26 -5.56
C GLN A 122 -1.63 -3.28 -4.41
N LEU A 123 -0.81 -4.33 -4.37
CA LEU A 123 -0.85 -5.31 -3.28
C LEU A 123 -0.41 -4.69 -1.95
N CYS A 124 0.57 -3.78 -1.94
CA CYS A 124 0.98 -3.08 -0.73
C CYS A 124 -0.14 -2.18 -0.17
N LEU A 125 -0.93 -1.55 -1.04
CA LEU A 125 -2.08 -0.73 -0.63
C LEU A 125 -3.21 -1.56 -0.01
N GLU A 126 -3.34 -2.83 -0.40
CA GLU A 126 -4.34 -3.76 0.16
C GLU A 126 -3.94 -4.34 1.52
N ILE A 127 -2.70 -4.17 1.96
CA ILE A 127 -2.27 -4.63 3.29
C ILE A 127 -3.05 -3.84 4.36
N PRO A 128 -3.81 -4.54 5.25
CA PRO A 128 -4.63 -3.84 6.23
C PRO A 128 -3.78 -3.02 7.19
N GLN A 129 -4.08 -1.73 7.34
CA GLN A 129 -3.38 -0.84 8.27
C GLN A 129 -3.52 -1.32 9.72
N ARG A 130 -4.67 -1.92 10.06
CA ARG A 130 -4.91 -2.53 11.36
C ARG A 130 -4.84 -4.05 11.24
N GLN A 131 -3.71 -4.61 11.58
CA GLN A 131 -3.46 -6.04 11.50
C GLN A 131 -3.94 -6.74 12.78
N LEU A 132 -4.96 -7.58 12.66
CA LEU A 132 -5.52 -8.36 13.75
C LEU A 132 -5.67 -9.81 13.29
N CYS A 133 -5.21 -10.75 14.11
CA CYS A 133 -5.36 -12.18 13.82
C CYS A 133 -6.85 -12.60 13.80
N GLU A 134 -7.66 -11.96 14.67
CA GLU A 134 -9.10 -12.12 14.78
C GLU A 134 -9.73 -10.80 15.21
N ALA A 135 -10.99 -10.55 14.84
CA ALA A 135 -11.70 -9.31 15.19
C ALA A 135 -11.75 -9.08 16.71
N ASP A 136 -11.93 -10.15 17.49
CA ASP A 136 -12.04 -10.14 18.94
C ASP A 136 -10.76 -10.63 19.65
N CYS A 137 -9.60 -10.45 19.00
CA CYS A 137 -8.33 -10.84 19.60
C CYS A 137 -8.18 -10.24 21.01
N ALA A 138 -8.03 -11.11 22.02
CA ALA A 138 -7.93 -10.71 23.44
C ALA A 138 -6.64 -9.95 23.79
N GLY A 139 -5.65 -9.93 22.88
CA GLY A 139 -4.35 -9.32 23.09
C GLY A 139 -3.39 -10.22 23.85
N ILE A 140 -2.33 -9.62 24.38
CA ILE A 140 -1.33 -10.33 25.20
C ILE A 140 -1.99 -10.70 26.54
N PRO A 141 -1.98 -11.99 26.94
CA PRO A 141 -2.50 -12.38 28.24
C PRO A 141 -1.67 -11.68 29.34
N THR A 142 -2.23 -10.62 29.90
CA THR A 142 -1.66 -10.06 31.12
C THR A 142 -1.93 -11.06 32.22
N THR A 143 -0.91 -11.78 32.69
CA THR A 143 -0.99 -12.42 34.01
C THR A 143 -1.43 -11.32 34.96
N LYS A 144 -2.66 -11.42 35.47
CA LYS A 144 -3.08 -10.64 36.62
C LYS A 144 -2.17 -11.05 37.78
N GLY A 145 -0.92 -10.56 37.71
CA GLY A 145 -0.10 -10.50 38.91
C GLY A 145 -0.99 -9.76 39.89
N SER A 146 -1.22 -10.39 41.05
CA SER A 146 -1.80 -9.75 42.21
C SER A 146 -1.24 -8.33 42.29
N VAL A 147 -2.04 -7.36 41.90
CA VAL A 147 -1.72 -5.96 42.16
C VAL A 147 -1.91 -5.84 43.66
N ASN A 148 -0.86 -6.26 44.41
CA ASN A 148 -0.66 -5.67 45.73
C ASN A 148 -0.74 -4.17 45.49
N LYS A 149 -1.73 -3.53 46.09
CA LYS A 149 -1.91 -2.08 46.10
C LYS A 149 -0.56 -1.47 46.47
N THR A 150 0.24 -1.20 45.47
CA THR A 150 1.45 -0.41 45.63
C THR A 150 0.99 0.94 46.11
N PRO A 151 1.57 1.52 47.17
CA PRO A 151 1.20 2.87 47.60
C PRO A 151 1.28 3.80 46.39
N GLU A 152 0.27 4.65 46.21
CA GLU A 152 0.16 5.58 45.12
C GLU A 152 1.51 6.24 44.91
N LYS A 153 2.14 5.96 43.76
CA LYS A 153 3.39 6.63 43.40
C LYS A 153 3.07 8.13 43.36
N PRO A 154 3.87 8.97 44.01
CA PRO A 154 3.68 10.41 43.94
C PRO A 154 3.64 10.82 42.45
N VAL A 155 2.60 11.55 42.07
CA VAL A 155 2.44 12.05 40.71
C VAL A 155 3.65 12.88 40.35
N ASP A 156 4.28 12.58 39.22
CA ASP A 156 5.43 13.37 38.73
C ASP A 156 5.00 14.83 38.65
N SER A 157 5.76 15.71 39.28
CA SER A 157 5.46 17.16 39.39
C SER A 157 5.19 17.84 38.04
N ARG A 158 5.75 17.28 36.96
CA ARG A 158 5.51 17.74 35.57
C ARG A 158 4.05 17.55 35.11
N TRP A 159 3.33 16.58 35.70
CA TRP A 159 1.95 16.24 35.35
C TRP A 159 0.91 16.73 36.38
N ALA A 160 1.36 17.42 37.43
CA ALA A 160 0.47 17.91 38.51
C ALA A 160 -0.64 18.84 38.02
N SER A 161 -0.36 19.64 37.00
CA SER A 161 -1.36 20.52 36.38
C SER A 161 -2.47 19.76 35.68
N LEU A 162 -2.14 18.61 35.04
CA LEU A 162 -3.13 17.76 34.37
C LEU A 162 -4.00 17.00 35.37
N GLU A 163 -3.47 16.62 36.52
CA GLU A 163 -4.25 16.01 37.59
C GLU A 163 -5.27 16.97 38.18
N ALA A 164 -4.89 18.26 38.32
CA ALA A 164 -5.83 19.30 38.74
C ALA A 164 -6.99 19.49 37.72
N LEU A 165 -6.65 19.41 36.42
CA LEU A 165 -7.62 19.52 35.34
C LEU A 165 -8.60 18.33 35.33
N LYS A 166 -8.08 17.10 35.57
CA LYS A 166 -8.91 15.88 35.62
C LYS A 166 -9.99 15.95 36.70
N LYS A 167 -9.73 16.65 37.81
CA LYS A 167 -10.73 16.85 38.90
C LYS A 167 -11.82 17.89 38.58
N GLN A 168 -11.63 18.66 37.49
CA GLN A 168 -12.57 19.70 37.03
C GLN A 168 -13.51 19.20 35.92
N ILE A 169 -13.26 18.00 35.38
CA ILE A 169 -14.11 17.39 34.34
C ILE A 169 -15.15 16.54 35.06
N PRO A 170 -16.47 16.82 34.89
CA PRO A 170 -17.57 16.10 35.54
C PRO A 170 -17.68 14.65 35.06
#